data_d2d7aa76f8c84e6064d41640376464d2
#
_entry.id   d2d7aa76f8c84e6064d41640376464d2
#
_cell.length_a   1.000
_cell.length_b   1.000
_cell.length_c   1.000
_cell.angle_alpha   90.00
_cell.angle_beta   90.00
_cell.angle_gamma   90.00
#
_symmetry.space_group_name_H-M   'P 1'
#
loop_
_entity.id
_entity.type
_entity.pdbx_description
1 polymer ?
#
loop_
_entity_poly.entity_id
_entity_poly.type
_entity_poly.pdbx_seq_one_letter_code
_entity_poly.pdbx_strand_id
1 'polypeptide(L)'
;MIVKLNFDSEIPIYVQLRNQIVVSIGKGDLKQGEKLPTVRQLAEDLGINTMTVNKSYGILKSEGFISIDRRHGAKINSTLTPGIDFKEKLDDELSLVISEVGLKGIEKKEFMDMCEKIFSTMKGIKA
;
A
#
# COMPACT_ATOMS: atom_id res chain seq x y z
N MET A 1 10.58 8.38 0.02
CA MET A 1 9.99 7.01 -0.09
C MET A 1 11.11 6.02 -0.35
N ILE A 2 11.21 5.03 0.50
CA ILE A 2 12.17 3.95 0.32
C ILE A 2 11.39 2.69 -0.11
N VAL A 3 11.74 2.16 -1.28
CA VAL A 3 11.09 0.96 -1.81
C VAL A 3 12.10 -0.17 -1.88
N LYS A 4 11.75 -1.29 -1.25
CA LYS A 4 12.58 -2.50 -1.28
C LYS A 4 11.81 -3.60 -2.00
N LEU A 5 12.28 -3.94 -3.19
CA LEU A 5 11.66 -4.99 -4.00
C LEU A 5 12.41 -6.30 -3.82
N ASN A 6 11.66 -7.40 -3.74
CA ASN A 6 12.20 -8.74 -3.67
C ASN A 6 11.90 -9.47 -4.98
N PHE A 7 12.89 -9.58 -5.84
CA PHE A 7 12.73 -10.22 -7.15
C PHE A 7 12.61 -11.74 -7.07
N ASP A 8 12.96 -12.32 -5.92
CA ASP A 8 12.85 -13.77 -5.70
C ASP A 8 11.49 -14.17 -5.12
N SER A 9 10.67 -13.20 -4.73
CA SER A 9 9.34 -13.45 -4.19
C SER A 9 8.37 -13.89 -5.29
N GLU A 10 7.40 -14.73 -4.94
CA GLU A 10 6.30 -15.09 -5.84
C GLU A 10 5.32 -13.95 -6.05
N ILE A 11 5.37 -12.93 -5.19
CA ILE A 11 4.51 -11.76 -5.33
C ILE A 11 5.02 -10.90 -6.49
N PRO A 12 4.18 -10.61 -7.50
CA PRO A 12 4.62 -9.79 -8.64
C PRO A 12 5.16 -8.44 -8.18
N ILE A 13 6.15 -7.92 -8.90
CA ILE A 13 6.81 -6.66 -8.54
C ILE A 13 5.80 -5.50 -8.49
N TYR A 14 4.84 -5.46 -9.42
CA TYR A 14 3.87 -4.36 -9.41
C TYR A 14 2.98 -4.37 -8.15
N VAL A 15 2.71 -5.55 -7.60
CA VAL A 15 1.95 -5.68 -6.35
C VAL A 15 2.81 -5.22 -5.17
N GLN A 16 4.08 -5.63 -5.14
CA GLN A 16 5.01 -5.21 -4.09
C GLN A 16 5.13 -3.68 -4.06
N LEU A 17 5.28 -3.06 -5.23
CA LEU A 17 5.40 -1.61 -5.34
C LEU A 17 4.13 -0.92 -4.85
N ARG A 18 2.97 -1.40 -5.32
CA ARG A 18 1.67 -0.89 -4.86
C ARG A 18 1.58 -0.94 -3.34
N ASN A 19 1.89 -2.09 -2.75
CA ASN A 19 1.77 -2.30 -1.30
C ASN A 19 2.70 -1.38 -0.51
N GLN A 20 3.92 -1.20 -0.98
CA GLN A 20 4.88 -0.34 -0.29
C GLN A 20 4.48 1.13 -0.36
N ILE A 21 3.89 1.58 -1.45
CA ILE A 21 3.38 2.95 -1.56
C ILE A 21 2.23 3.15 -0.55
N VAL A 22 1.29 2.21 -0.48
CA VAL A 22 0.18 2.31 0.48
C VAL A 22 0.70 2.36 1.92
N VAL A 23 1.63 1.49 2.26
CA VAL A 23 2.23 1.47 3.61
C VAL A 23 2.97 2.78 3.89
N SER A 24 3.68 3.34 2.90
CA SER A 24 4.38 4.62 3.05
C SER A 24 3.42 5.77 3.33
N ILE A 25 2.24 5.75 2.70
CA ILE A 25 1.19 6.75 2.99
C ILE A 25 0.69 6.56 4.42
N GLY A 26 0.42 5.31 4.82
CA GLY A 26 -0.03 5.00 6.17
C GLY A 26 0.95 5.45 7.24
N LYS A 27 2.24 5.25 7.01
CA LYS A 27 3.29 5.66 7.95
C LYS A 27 3.54 7.16 7.96
N GLY A 28 3.02 7.90 6.97
CA GLY A 28 3.25 9.33 6.86
C GLY A 28 4.52 9.70 6.11
N ASP A 29 5.23 8.72 5.54
CA ASP A 29 6.42 8.97 4.71
C ASP A 29 6.03 9.66 3.40
N LEU A 30 4.86 9.32 2.88
CA LEU A 30 4.24 10.00 1.75
C LEU A 30 2.97 10.68 2.27
N LYS A 31 2.88 11.98 2.06
CA LYS A 31 1.79 12.78 2.61
C LYS A 31 0.67 13.00 1.59
N GLN A 32 -0.53 13.22 2.09
CA GLN A 32 -1.67 13.59 1.26
C GLN A 32 -1.33 14.85 0.46
N GLY A 33 -1.63 14.82 -0.83
CA GLY A 33 -1.32 15.92 -1.73
C GLY A 33 0.10 15.92 -2.29
N GLU A 34 0.97 15.06 -1.79
CA GLU A 34 2.35 14.99 -2.25
C GLU A 34 2.43 14.36 -3.64
N LYS A 35 3.33 14.87 -4.47
CA LYS A 35 3.60 14.30 -5.79
C LYS A 35 4.45 13.05 -5.67
N LEU A 36 4.08 12.03 -6.45
CA LEU A 36 4.92 10.85 -6.64
C LEU A 36 5.93 11.11 -7.76
N PRO A 37 7.05 10.37 -7.77
CA PRO A 37 7.96 10.41 -8.90
C PRO A 37 7.22 10.05 -10.20
N THR A 38 7.74 10.52 -11.34
CA THR A 38 7.19 10.08 -12.63
C THR A 38 7.44 8.58 -12.80
N VAL A 39 6.65 7.95 -13.64
CA VAL A 39 6.82 6.51 -13.95
C VAL A 39 8.25 6.24 -14.41
N ARG A 40 8.77 7.07 -15.32
CA ARG A 40 10.13 6.92 -15.84
C ARG A 40 11.18 7.03 -14.73
N GLN A 41 11.05 8.06 -13.89
CA GLN A 41 12.01 8.30 -12.82
C GLN A 41 12.04 7.14 -11.83
N LEU A 42 10.87 6.70 -11.40
CA LEU A 42 10.78 5.61 -10.43
C LEU A 42 11.29 4.29 -11.02
N ALA A 43 10.99 4.02 -12.29
CA ALA A 43 11.49 2.83 -12.97
C ALA A 43 13.02 2.83 -13.03
N GLU A 44 13.63 3.97 -13.35
CA GLU A 44 15.08 4.12 -13.33
C GLU A 44 15.65 3.90 -11.93
N ASP A 45 15.08 4.56 -10.94
CA ASP A 45 15.56 4.48 -9.55
C ASP A 45 15.51 3.05 -9.02
N LEU A 46 14.50 2.28 -9.41
CA LEU A 46 14.31 0.92 -8.93
C LEU A 46 14.93 -0.14 -9.85
N GLY A 47 15.38 0.25 -11.04
CA GLY A 47 15.93 -0.69 -12.01
C GLY A 47 14.88 -1.66 -12.57
N ILE A 48 13.66 -1.20 -12.78
CA ILE A 48 12.55 -2.03 -13.27
C ILE A 48 11.93 -1.40 -14.52
N ASN A 49 11.07 -2.16 -15.18
CA ASN A 49 10.39 -1.74 -16.39
C ASN A 49 9.37 -0.63 -16.10
N THR A 50 9.30 0.37 -16.97
CA THR A 50 8.31 1.46 -16.85
C THR A 50 6.88 0.94 -16.86
N MET A 51 6.61 -0.13 -17.60
CA MET A 51 5.26 -0.74 -17.63
C MET A 51 4.86 -1.30 -16.28
N THR A 52 5.82 -1.82 -15.52
CA THR A 52 5.58 -2.34 -14.17
C THR A 52 5.18 -1.21 -13.22
N VAL A 53 5.90 -0.09 -13.25
CA VAL A 53 5.56 1.09 -12.45
C VAL A 53 4.20 1.64 -12.86
N ASN A 54 3.97 1.71 -14.17
CA ASN A 54 2.70 2.22 -14.70
C ASN A 54 1.52 1.36 -14.23
N LYS A 55 1.71 0.05 -14.19
CA LYS A 55 0.68 -0.88 -13.69
C LYS A 55 0.37 -0.64 -12.21
N SER A 56 1.41 -0.45 -11.40
CA SER A 56 1.23 -0.13 -9.97
C SER A 56 0.46 1.19 -9.79
N TYR A 57 0.84 2.22 -10.52
CA TYR A 57 0.16 3.52 -10.46
C TYR A 57 -1.29 3.42 -10.92
N GLY A 58 -1.55 2.62 -11.96
CA GLY A 58 -2.91 2.38 -12.43
C GLY A 58 -3.81 1.74 -11.38
N ILE A 59 -3.27 0.77 -10.65
CA ILE A 59 -4.00 0.11 -9.56
C ILE A 59 -4.26 1.09 -8.42
N LEU A 60 -3.25 1.84 -8.00
CA LEU A 60 -3.39 2.86 -6.96
C LEU A 60 -4.45 3.90 -7.33
N LYS A 61 -4.48 4.30 -8.61
CA LYS A 61 -5.50 5.22 -9.11
C LYS A 61 -6.89 4.60 -9.03
N SER A 62 -7.04 3.37 -9.51
CA SER A 62 -8.34 2.69 -9.50
C SER A 62 -8.86 2.45 -8.08
N GLU A 63 -7.96 2.28 -7.11
CA GLU A 63 -8.31 2.09 -5.71
C GLU A 63 -8.49 3.40 -4.94
N GLY A 64 -8.27 4.53 -5.58
CA GLY A 64 -8.51 5.85 -5.00
C GLY A 64 -7.38 6.42 -4.18
N PHE A 65 -6.21 5.80 -4.16
CA PHE A 65 -5.07 6.31 -3.40
C PHE A 65 -4.37 7.49 -4.07
N ILE A 66 -4.37 7.52 -5.39
CA ILE A 66 -3.70 8.58 -6.15
C ILE A 66 -4.57 9.10 -7.29
N SER A 67 -4.24 10.29 -7.75
CA SER A 67 -4.79 10.87 -8.98
C SER A 67 -3.65 11.02 -9.98
N ILE A 68 -3.94 10.83 -11.25
CA ILE A 68 -2.96 11.01 -12.32
C ILE A 68 -3.48 12.08 -13.27
N ASP A 69 -2.66 13.10 -13.52
CA ASP A 69 -2.98 14.24 -14.35
C ASP A 69 -1.87 14.38 -15.39
N ARG A 70 -2.23 14.68 -16.64
CA ARG A 70 -1.26 14.85 -17.72
C ARG A 70 -0.23 15.95 -17.42
N ARG A 71 -0.68 17.03 -16.79
CA ARG A 71 0.18 18.19 -16.50
C ARG A 71 1.01 18.03 -15.25
N HIS A 72 0.45 17.39 -14.22
CA HIS A 72 1.04 17.37 -12.88
C HIS A 72 1.52 15.99 -12.44
N GLY A 73 1.29 14.96 -13.27
CA GLY A 73 1.70 13.59 -12.95
C GLY A 73 0.85 12.95 -11.86
N ALA A 74 1.44 12.05 -11.10
CA ALA A 74 0.77 11.31 -10.05
C ALA A 74 0.90 12.03 -8.70
N LYS A 75 -0.20 12.04 -7.95
CA LYS A 75 -0.27 12.73 -6.66
C LYS A 75 -1.12 11.93 -5.69
N ILE A 76 -0.70 11.90 -4.42
CA ILE A 76 -1.47 11.23 -3.36
C ILE A 76 -2.77 12.01 -3.14
N ASN A 77 -3.89 11.31 -3.12
CA ASN A 77 -5.18 11.95 -2.90
C ASN A 77 -5.28 12.53 -1.48
N SER A 78 -5.93 13.69 -1.37
CA SER A 78 -6.13 14.36 -0.09
C SER A 78 -7.25 13.72 0.72
N THR A 79 -8.21 13.09 0.05
CA THR A 79 -9.33 12.42 0.70
C THR A 79 -9.35 10.96 0.29
N LEU A 80 -9.25 10.08 1.27
CA LEU A 80 -9.27 8.63 1.05
C LEU A 80 -10.47 8.07 1.80
N THR A 81 -11.43 7.54 1.05
CA THR A 81 -12.64 6.94 1.63
C THR A 81 -12.81 5.52 1.12
N PRO A 82 -13.38 4.62 1.93
CA PRO A 82 -13.61 3.26 1.46
C PRO A 82 -14.68 3.23 0.38
N GLY A 83 -14.46 2.43 -0.66
CA GLY A 83 -15.49 2.13 -1.64
C GLY A 83 -16.56 1.21 -1.05
N ILE A 84 -17.61 0.97 -1.83
CA ILE A 84 -18.77 0.19 -1.39
C ILE A 84 -18.37 -1.22 -0.93
N ASP A 85 -17.49 -1.88 -1.67
CA ASP A 85 -17.09 -3.27 -1.41
C ASP A 85 -15.86 -3.41 -0.51
N PHE A 86 -15.27 -2.29 -0.10
CA PHE A 86 -14.02 -2.32 0.66
C PHE A 86 -14.15 -3.06 1.99
N LYS A 87 -15.21 -2.78 2.74
CA LYS A 87 -15.40 -3.40 4.06
C LYS A 87 -15.63 -4.90 3.96
N GLU A 88 -16.37 -5.33 2.95
CA GLU A 88 -16.62 -6.76 2.71
C GLU A 88 -15.32 -7.48 2.37
N LYS A 89 -14.53 -6.92 1.47
CA LYS A 89 -13.22 -7.46 1.11
C LYS A 89 -12.28 -7.52 2.31
N LEU A 90 -12.28 -6.46 3.12
CA LEU A 90 -11.47 -6.39 4.34
C LEU A 90 -11.86 -7.49 5.32
N ASP A 91 -13.17 -7.71 5.50
CA ASP A 91 -13.67 -8.75 6.38
C ASP A 91 -13.17 -10.13 5.93
N ASP A 92 -13.23 -10.41 4.64
CA ASP A 92 -12.73 -11.66 4.07
C ASP A 92 -11.23 -11.82 4.29
N GLU A 93 -10.46 -10.78 4.04
CA GLU A 93 -9.01 -10.80 4.22
C GLU A 93 -8.64 -11.00 5.69
N LEU A 94 -9.32 -10.32 6.60
CA LEU A 94 -9.09 -10.46 8.03
C LEU A 94 -9.48 -11.84 8.53
N SER A 95 -10.58 -12.39 8.01
CA SER A 95 -11.02 -13.75 8.38
C SER A 95 -9.96 -14.77 8.03
N LEU A 96 -9.32 -14.63 6.86
CA LEU A 96 -8.23 -15.51 6.46
C LEU A 96 -7.02 -15.35 7.38
N VAL A 97 -6.59 -14.12 7.61
CA VAL A 97 -5.42 -13.84 8.45
C VAL A 97 -5.64 -14.36 9.87
N ILE A 98 -6.79 -14.08 10.46
CA ILE A 98 -7.11 -14.51 11.82
C ILE A 98 -7.18 -16.03 11.92
N SER A 99 -7.72 -16.69 10.90
CA SER A 99 -7.75 -18.15 10.84
C SER A 99 -6.34 -18.74 10.83
N GLU A 100 -5.46 -18.19 9.99
CA GLU A 100 -4.07 -18.64 9.92
C GLU A 100 -3.34 -18.42 11.25
N VAL A 101 -3.52 -17.26 11.85
CA VAL A 101 -2.93 -16.90 13.15
C VAL A 101 -3.36 -17.88 14.23
N GLY A 102 -4.67 -18.10 14.36
CA GLY A 102 -5.22 -19.00 15.37
C GLY A 102 -4.83 -20.45 15.18
N LEU A 103 -4.86 -20.93 13.93
CA LEU A 103 -4.49 -22.32 13.62
C LEU A 103 -3.01 -22.61 13.88
N LYS A 104 -2.15 -21.58 13.78
CA LYS A 104 -0.72 -21.72 14.06
C LYS A 104 -0.38 -21.46 15.52
N GLY A 105 -1.37 -21.29 16.38
CA GLY A 105 -1.17 -21.21 17.82
C GLY A 105 -0.87 -19.84 18.38
N ILE A 106 -1.02 -18.79 17.61
CA ILE A 106 -0.87 -17.42 18.10
C ILE A 106 -2.16 -17.01 18.79
N GLU A 107 -2.08 -16.64 20.05
CA GLU A 107 -3.26 -16.27 20.83
C GLU A 107 -3.78 -14.88 20.44
N LYS A 108 -5.07 -14.67 20.66
CA LYS A 108 -5.74 -13.40 20.35
C LYS A 108 -5.00 -12.20 20.93
N LYS A 109 -4.58 -12.29 22.21
CA LYS A 109 -3.88 -11.18 22.86
C LYS A 109 -2.59 -10.82 22.13
N GLU A 110 -1.79 -11.81 21.77
CA GLU A 110 -0.55 -11.58 21.03
C GLU A 110 -0.82 -10.93 19.67
N PHE A 111 -1.81 -11.43 18.95
CA PHE A 111 -2.19 -10.86 17.66
C PHE A 111 -2.67 -9.40 17.80
N MET A 112 -3.52 -9.13 18.79
CA MET A 112 -4.01 -7.78 19.02
C MET A 112 -2.88 -6.83 19.42
N ASP A 113 -1.92 -7.30 20.21
CA ASP A 113 -0.74 -6.51 20.55
C ASP A 113 0.10 -6.19 19.31
N MET A 114 0.23 -7.13 18.38
CA MET A 114 0.89 -6.88 17.09
C MET A 114 0.17 -5.79 16.30
N CYS A 115 -1.16 -5.84 16.27
CA CYS A 115 -1.96 -4.83 15.58
C CYS A 115 -1.75 -3.45 16.20
N GLU A 116 -1.80 -3.36 17.53
CA GLU A 116 -1.56 -2.10 18.24
C GLU A 116 -0.17 -1.52 17.92
N LYS A 117 0.84 -2.38 17.92
CA LYS A 117 2.20 -1.96 17.60
C LYS A 117 2.30 -1.42 16.18
N ILE A 118 1.65 -2.07 15.22
CA ILE A 118 1.64 -1.61 13.83
C ILE A 118 0.92 -0.26 13.74
N PHE A 119 -0.26 -0.14 14.37
CA PHE A 119 -0.99 1.13 14.40
C PHE A 119 -0.13 2.26 14.94
N SER A 120 0.69 2.01 15.95
CA SER A 120 1.55 3.04 16.53
C SER A 120 2.60 3.58 15.54
N THR A 121 2.90 2.83 14.48
CA THR A 121 3.83 3.28 13.43
C THR A 121 3.14 4.02 12.29
N MET A 122 1.80 3.96 12.25
CA MET A 122 1.00 4.52 11.15
C MET A 122 0.65 5.99 11.40
N LYS A 123 1.67 6.85 11.37
CA LYS A 123 1.53 8.28 11.68
C LYS A 123 0.80 9.09 10.61
N GLY A 124 0.60 8.51 9.44
CA GLY A 124 -0.14 9.15 8.36
C GLY A 124 -1.66 8.99 8.46
N ILE A 125 -2.14 8.22 9.44
CA ILE A 125 -3.57 8.01 9.65
C ILE A 125 -3.98 8.56 11.02
N LYS A 126 -5.24 8.93 11.12
CA LYS A 126 -5.81 9.37 12.41
C LYS A 126 -6.16 8.14 13.24
N ALA A 127 -5.68 8.15 14.47
CA ALA A 127 -5.99 7.08 15.42
C ALA A 127 -7.43 7.21 15.92
#